data_acf34959a533f599b09378ab73f1ae55
#
_entry.id   acf34959a533f599b09378ab73f1ae55
#
_cell.length_a   1.000
_cell.length_b   1.000
_cell.length_c   1.000
_cell.angle_alpha   90.00
_cell.angle_beta   90.00
_cell.angle_gamma   90.00
#
_symmetry.space_group_name_H-M   'P 1'
#
loop_
_entity.id
_entity.type
_entity.pdbx_description
1 polymer ?
#
loop_
_entity_poly.entity_id
_entity_poly.type
_entity_poly.pdbx_seq_one_letter_code
_entity_poly.pdbx_strand_id
1 'polypeptide(L)'
;MNKNSGAWRWDDIRFFLAVAREGSLSGAARTLDVGHVTVARRVAFLEKRLGVKLVARTPDGLALTPSGQALLRQSAALEDAALELERAAAGRDSLTAGTLCLTATEALARLIVAPAIAALRERYPGLQLDIITSVRSLDIARREADLAIRLARPSNTNLICRKLGEVGYSLYATRGYLASHGIPVRGEGLGGHDLIMFTGAPTATSPFFLGESLDGARIAVRCDNPLIQLEAAANGAGIAELACFLGDESTALTRVWQNETLKRPVWLIVHQDLSRSARVRAVSGAIVEEFRRQSRVLRGGVHPRT
;
A
#
# COMPACT_ATOMS: atom_id res chain seq x y z
N MET A 1 -13.71 -28.73 39.36
CA MET A 1 -13.87 -29.36 38.02
C MET A 1 -13.62 -28.29 36.96
N ASN A 2 -12.50 -28.39 36.31
CA ASN A 2 -11.94 -27.37 35.39
C ASN A 2 -12.64 -27.41 34.02
N LYS A 3 -13.59 -26.51 33.77
CA LYS A 3 -14.38 -26.44 32.51
C LYS A 3 -13.64 -25.76 31.34
N ASN A 4 -12.31 -25.84 31.27
CA ASN A 4 -11.52 -25.18 30.21
C ASN A 4 -10.90 -26.15 29.19
N SER A 5 -11.49 -27.35 28.98
CA SER A 5 -10.97 -28.37 28.09
C SER A 5 -11.37 -28.18 26.60
N GLY A 6 -11.83 -27.02 26.21
CA GLY A 6 -12.44 -26.79 24.91
C GLY A 6 -11.91 -25.64 24.06
N ALA A 7 -11.10 -24.73 24.58
CA ALA A 7 -10.57 -23.61 23.80
C ALA A 7 -9.34 -24.03 22.97
N TRP A 8 -9.24 -23.50 21.74
CA TRP A 8 -7.97 -23.59 20.99
C TRP A 8 -6.87 -22.89 21.78
N ARG A 9 -5.63 -23.33 21.62
CA ARG A 9 -4.47 -22.76 22.32
C ARG A 9 -3.63 -21.96 21.30
N TRP A 10 -2.87 -21.00 21.79
CA TRP A 10 -1.91 -20.24 20.98
C TRP A 10 -0.98 -21.18 20.19
N ASP A 11 -0.52 -22.26 20.81
CA ASP A 11 0.31 -23.26 20.15
C ASP A 11 -0.35 -23.81 18.87
N ASP A 12 -1.66 -24.03 18.85
CA ASP A 12 -2.35 -24.58 17.68
C ASP A 12 -2.27 -23.62 16.48
N ILE A 13 -2.35 -22.29 16.72
CA ILE A 13 -2.15 -21.26 15.70
C ILE A 13 -0.70 -21.27 15.22
N ARG A 14 0.27 -21.39 16.10
CA ARG A 14 1.70 -21.45 15.76
C ARG A 14 2.02 -22.61 14.81
N PHE A 15 1.40 -23.78 15.01
CA PHE A 15 1.52 -24.91 14.09
C PHE A 15 0.92 -24.60 12.72
N PHE A 16 -0.23 -23.95 12.68
CA PHE A 16 -0.86 -23.52 11.43
C PHE A 16 0.01 -22.48 10.70
N LEU A 17 0.57 -21.50 11.38
CA LEU A 17 1.46 -20.49 10.80
C LEU A 17 2.71 -21.11 10.19
N ALA A 18 3.32 -22.09 10.84
CA ALA A 18 4.45 -22.83 10.28
C ALA A 18 4.07 -23.56 8.99
N VAL A 19 2.89 -24.22 8.96
CA VAL A 19 2.41 -24.90 7.72
C VAL A 19 2.14 -23.90 6.62
N ALA A 20 1.56 -22.74 6.95
CA ALA A 20 1.26 -21.69 5.99
C ALA A 20 2.52 -21.11 5.31
N ARG A 21 3.63 -21.00 6.06
CA ARG A 21 4.92 -20.50 5.57
C ARG A 21 5.69 -21.53 4.75
N GLU A 22 5.72 -22.76 5.24
CA GLU A 22 6.52 -23.83 4.63
C GLU A 22 5.80 -24.55 3.47
N GLY A 23 4.51 -24.33 3.27
CA GLY A 23 3.70 -25.01 2.26
C GLY A 23 3.60 -26.52 2.41
N SER A 24 4.14 -27.07 3.52
CA SER A 24 4.17 -28.51 3.77
C SER A 24 4.21 -28.85 5.28
N LEU A 25 3.61 -30.00 5.64
CA LEU A 25 3.69 -30.51 7.02
C LEU A 25 5.11 -30.88 7.43
N SER A 26 5.91 -31.40 6.52
CA SER A 26 7.29 -31.80 6.79
C SER A 26 8.21 -30.60 6.95
N GLY A 27 8.00 -29.52 6.19
CA GLY A 27 8.69 -28.25 6.36
C GLY A 27 8.40 -27.66 7.74
N ALA A 28 7.11 -27.52 8.06
CA ALA A 28 6.66 -27.02 9.37
C ALA A 28 7.18 -27.86 10.55
N ALA A 29 7.24 -29.17 10.37
CA ALA A 29 7.77 -30.09 11.39
C ALA A 29 9.26 -29.82 11.69
N ARG A 30 10.07 -29.57 10.66
CA ARG A 30 11.48 -29.19 10.83
C ARG A 30 11.64 -27.85 11.52
N THR A 31 10.87 -26.85 11.09
CA THR A 31 10.91 -25.49 11.67
C THR A 31 10.51 -25.48 13.15
N LEU A 32 9.59 -26.36 13.54
CA LEU A 32 9.08 -26.43 14.92
C LEU A 32 9.79 -27.49 15.79
N ASP A 33 10.74 -28.22 15.22
CA ASP A 33 11.45 -29.34 15.86
C ASP A 33 10.50 -30.39 16.46
N VAL A 34 9.52 -30.83 15.66
CA VAL A 34 8.52 -31.85 16.07
C VAL A 34 8.24 -32.84 14.95
N GLY A 35 7.56 -33.94 15.27
CA GLY A 35 7.14 -34.92 14.25
C GLY A 35 6.01 -34.37 13.37
N HIS A 36 6.02 -34.70 12.05
CA HIS A 36 5.00 -34.23 11.10
C HIS A 36 3.56 -34.67 11.47
N VAL A 37 3.39 -35.80 12.14
CA VAL A 37 2.09 -36.26 12.67
C VAL A 37 1.56 -35.29 13.75
N THR A 38 2.46 -34.73 14.55
CA THR A 38 2.09 -33.74 15.57
C THR A 38 1.59 -32.46 14.91
N VAL A 39 2.25 -31.96 13.87
CA VAL A 39 1.82 -30.80 13.09
C VAL A 39 0.45 -31.04 12.49
N ALA A 40 0.27 -32.15 11.78
CA ALA A 40 -1.01 -32.52 11.16
C ALA A 40 -2.16 -32.57 12.17
N ARG A 41 -1.91 -33.20 13.33
CA ARG A 41 -2.92 -33.30 14.41
C ARG A 41 -3.30 -31.95 15.00
N ARG A 42 -2.32 -31.06 15.20
CA ARG A 42 -2.56 -29.70 15.75
C ARG A 42 -3.35 -28.84 14.77
N VAL A 43 -3.00 -28.86 13.50
CA VAL A 43 -3.76 -28.12 12.46
C VAL A 43 -5.18 -28.68 12.34
N ALA A 44 -5.36 -30.02 12.28
CA ALA A 44 -6.68 -30.64 12.22
C ALA A 44 -7.54 -30.32 13.47
N PHE A 45 -6.92 -30.25 14.66
CA PHE A 45 -7.60 -29.83 15.88
C PHE A 45 -8.08 -28.37 15.78
N LEU A 46 -7.23 -27.45 15.28
CA LEU A 46 -7.59 -26.06 15.09
C LEU A 46 -8.76 -25.91 14.08
N GLU A 47 -8.68 -26.60 12.92
CA GLU A 47 -9.75 -26.62 11.92
C GLU A 47 -11.08 -27.11 12.52
N LYS A 48 -11.04 -28.23 13.28
CA LYS A 48 -12.23 -28.76 13.94
C LYS A 48 -12.84 -27.77 14.91
N ARG A 49 -12.02 -27.00 15.63
CA ARG A 49 -12.48 -26.01 16.59
C ARG A 49 -13.06 -24.77 15.96
N LEU A 50 -12.46 -24.32 14.85
CA LEU A 50 -12.95 -23.17 14.10
C LEU A 50 -14.13 -23.52 13.18
N GLY A 51 -14.40 -24.82 12.95
CA GLY A 51 -15.45 -25.27 12.06
C GLY A 51 -15.16 -25.03 10.57
N VAL A 52 -13.90 -24.73 10.22
CA VAL A 52 -13.50 -24.42 8.85
C VAL A 52 -12.22 -25.15 8.47
N LYS A 53 -12.04 -25.44 7.17
CA LYS A 53 -10.76 -25.91 6.64
C LYS A 53 -9.84 -24.74 6.40
N LEU A 54 -8.58 -24.85 6.88
CA LEU A 54 -7.53 -23.83 6.75
C LEU A 54 -6.53 -24.17 5.64
N VAL A 55 -6.31 -25.47 5.44
CA VAL A 55 -5.40 -26.00 4.42
C VAL A 55 -6.09 -27.02 3.53
N ALA A 56 -5.75 -27.05 2.26
CA ALA A 56 -6.20 -28.02 1.27
C ALA A 56 -4.99 -28.69 0.63
N ARG A 57 -5.14 -29.97 0.26
CA ARG A 57 -4.12 -30.70 -0.52
C ARG A 57 -4.20 -30.28 -1.98
N THR A 58 -3.05 -30.01 -2.57
CA THR A 58 -2.89 -29.77 -4.01
C THR A 58 -1.86 -30.74 -4.58
N PRO A 59 -1.75 -30.90 -5.89
CA PRO A 59 -0.72 -31.73 -6.51
C PRO A 59 0.72 -31.30 -6.09
N ASP A 60 0.91 -30.00 -5.83
CA ASP A 60 2.19 -29.39 -5.48
C ASP A 60 2.45 -29.32 -3.95
N GLY A 61 1.53 -29.85 -3.12
CA GLY A 61 1.68 -29.82 -1.66
C GLY A 61 0.43 -29.38 -0.91
N LEU A 62 0.56 -28.39 -0.03
CA LEU A 62 -0.53 -27.80 0.73
C LEU A 62 -0.73 -26.35 0.34
N ALA A 63 -1.97 -25.96 0.05
CA ALA A 63 -2.38 -24.58 -0.17
C ALA A 63 -3.33 -24.11 0.93
N LEU A 64 -3.32 -22.80 1.22
CA LEU A 64 -4.27 -22.19 2.14
C LEU A 64 -5.64 -22.05 1.48
N THR A 65 -6.68 -22.39 2.21
CA THR A 65 -8.06 -22.05 1.84
C THR A 65 -8.32 -20.54 2.03
N PRO A 66 -9.42 -19.98 1.53
CA PRO A 66 -9.79 -18.58 1.84
C PRO A 66 -9.87 -18.29 3.35
N SER A 67 -10.39 -19.25 4.14
CA SER A 67 -10.42 -19.16 5.61
C SER A 67 -9.01 -19.24 6.20
N GLY A 68 -8.12 -20.06 5.66
CA GLY A 68 -6.72 -20.14 6.03
C GLY A 68 -5.98 -18.84 5.76
N GLN A 69 -6.21 -18.22 4.60
CA GLN A 69 -5.63 -16.92 4.28
C GLN A 69 -6.12 -15.82 5.22
N ALA A 70 -7.42 -15.82 5.57
CA ALA A 70 -7.98 -14.86 6.53
C ALA A 70 -7.36 -15.04 7.92
N LEU A 71 -7.23 -16.29 8.39
CA LEU A 71 -6.60 -16.59 9.69
C LEU A 71 -5.12 -16.22 9.70
N LEU A 72 -4.38 -16.50 8.62
CA LEU A 72 -2.96 -16.13 8.51
C LEU A 72 -2.76 -14.63 8.69
N ARG A 73 -3.57 -13.81 8.02
CA ARG A 73 -3.50 -12.34 8.15
C ARG A 73 -3.79 -11.86 9.58
N GLN A 74 -4.79 -12.44 10.24
CA GLN A 74 -5.13 -12.06 11.62
C GLN A 74 -4.13 -12.58 12.65
N SER A 75 -3.54 -13.75 12.41
CA SER A 75 -2.59 -14.36 13.34
C SER A 75 -1.21 -13.72 13.31
N ALA A 76 -0.84 -13.06 12.22
CA ALA A 76 0.43 -12.31 12.13
C ALA A 76 0.54 -11.24 13.23
N ALA A 77 -0.53 -10.50 13.49
CA ALA A 77 -0.55 -9.49 14.56
C ALA A 77 -0.41 -10.11 15.97
N LEU A 78 -0.95 -11.31 16.17
CA LEU A 78 -0.86 -12.02 17.47
C LEU A 78 0.56 -12.60 17.69
N GLU A 79 1.18 -13.12 16.65
CA GLU A 79 2.58 -13.59 16.69
C GLU A 79 3.53 -12.43 16.98
N ASP A 80 3.33 -11.30 16.32
CA ASP A 80 4.09 -10.08 16.56
C ASP A 80 3.95 -9.60 18.01
N ALA A 81 2.73 -9.60 18.56
CA ALA A 81 2.49 -9.24 19.96
C ALA A 81 3.16 -10.22 20.94
N ALA A 82 3.15 -11.52 20.63
CA ALA A 82 3.83 -12.53 21.45
C ALA A 82 5.37 -12.33 21.42
N LEU A 83 5.94 -12.08 20.24
CA LEU A 83 7.35 -11.76 20.09
C LEU A 83 7.74 -10.44 20.77
N GLU A 84 6.88 -9.42 20.74
CA GLU A 84 7.07 -8.17 21.49
C GLU A 84 7.12 -8.43 23.00
N LEU A 85 6.23 -9.29 23.51
CA LEU A 85 6.18 -9.66 24.93
C LEU A 85 7.46 -10.40 25.34
N GLU A 86 7.89 -11.40 24.56
CA GLU A 86 9.13 -12.15 24.82
C GLU A 86 10.36 -11.25 24.82
N ARG A 87 10.43 -10.29 23.88
CA ARG A 87 11.54 -9.32 23.75
C ARG A 87 11.54 -8.31 24.91
N ALA A 88 10.37 -7.82 25.31
CA ALA A 88 10.21 -6.93 26.44
C ALA A 88 10.65 -7.62 27.74
N ALA A 89 10.29 -8.89 27.93
CA ALA A 89 10.71 -9.71 29.07
C ALA A 89 12.22 -9.98 29.07
N ALA A 90 12.86 -10.05 27.89
CA ALA A 90 14.31 -10.28 27.74
C ALA A 90 15.16 -9.01 27.90
N GLY A 91 14.56 -7.83 28.16
CA GLY A 91 15.27 -6.55 28.32
C GLY A 91 16.05 -6.09 27.07
N ARG A 92 15.71 -6.63 25.89
CA ARG A 92 16.35 -6.27 24.61
C ARG A 92 15.58 -5.12 23.96
N ASP A 93 16.28 -4.07 23.62
CA ASP A 93 15.80 -2.79 23.03
C ASP A 93 15.31 -2.94 21.57
N SER A 94 14.58 -4.02 21.25
CA SER A 94 14.15 -4.33 19.89
C SER A 94 12.63 -4.22 19.68
N LEU A 95 11.98 -3.28 20.35
CA LEU A 95 10.53 -2.98 20.18
C LEU A 95 10.14 -2.64 18.72
N THR A 96 11.15 -2.33 17.88
CA THR A 96 10.97 -2.00 16.47
C THR A 96 11.34 -3.12 15.50
N ALA A 97 11.82 -4.29 15.98
CA ALA A 97 12.15 -5.43 15.13
C ALA A 97 10.88 -6.17 14.68
N GLY A 98 10.95 -6.87 13.53
CA GLY A 98 9.87 -7.64 12.93
C GLY A 98 9.34 -7.04 11.63
N THR A 99 8.32 -7.65 11.04
CA THR A 99 7.76 -7.25 9.75
C THR A 99 6.64 -6.23 9.92
N LEU A 100 6.59 -5.24 9.02
CA LEU A 100 5.49 -4.29 8.88
C LEU A 100 5.09 -4.22 7.41
N CYS A 101 3.81 -4.44 7.13
CA CYS A 101 3.23 -4.32 5.80
C CYS A 101 2.70 -2.90 5.57
N LEU A 102 3.26 -2.23 4.54
CA LEU A 102 2.88 -0.89 4.13
C LEU A 102 2.30 -0.92 2.72
N THR A 103 1.19 -0.21 2.50
CA THR A 103 0.64 -0.03 1.16
C THR A 103 0.57 1.44 0.76
N ALA A 104 0.94 1.73 -0.50
CA ALA A 104 0.88 3.07 -1.08
C ALA A 104 0.55 2.98 -2.58
N THR A 105 0.21 4.11 -3.22
CA THR A 105 0.26 4.18 -4.68
C THR A 105 1.71 4.16 -5.15
N GLU A 106 1.97 3.65 -6.36
CA GLU A 106 3.32 3.52 -6.91
C GLU A 106 4.09 4.85 -6.86
N ALA A 107 3.43 5.94 -7.24
CA ALA A 107 4.03 7.26 -7.26
C ALA A 107 4.44 7.75 -5.86
N LEU A 108 3.57 7.58 -4.84
CA LEU A 108 3.89 7.94 -3.47
C LEU A 108 4.90 7.00 -2.84
N ALA A 109 4.86 5.70 -3.19
CA ALA A 109 5.86 4.74 -2.74
C ALA A 109 7.26 5.14 -3.24
N ARG A 110 7.39 5.52 -4.52
CA ARG A 110 8.64 5.99 -5.11
C ARG A 110 9.19 7.24 -4.42
N LEU A 111 8.35 8.27 -4.27
CA LEU A 111 8.81 9.57 -3.77
C LEU A 111 8.97 9.64 -2.25
N ILE A 112 8.16 8.91 -1.49
CA ILE A 112 8.08 9.04 -0.03
C ILE A 112 8.60 7.80 0.69
N VAL A 113 8.10 6.59 0.29
CA VAL A 113 8.42 5.37 1.03
C VAL A 113 9.87 4.94 0.78
N ALA A 114 10.28 4.88 -0.49
CA ALA A 114 11.62 4.43 -0.85
C ALA A 114 12.75 5.26 -0.20
N PRO A 115 12.71 6.61 -0.21
CA PRO A 115 13.71 7.40 0.51
C PRO A 115 13.66 7.20 2.04
N ALA A 116 12.47 7.04 2.63
CA ALA A 116 12.32 6.81 4.07
C ALA A 116 12.93 5.47 4.52
N ILE A 117 13.01 4.47 3.63
CA ILE A 117 13.58 3.14 3.94
C ILE A 117 15.05 3.25 4.35
N ALA A 118 15.85 4.10 3.69
CA ALA A 118 17.28 4.23 4.00
C ALA A 118 17.49 4.65 5.47
N ALA A 119 16.81 5.70 5.91
CA ALA A 119 16.88 6.17 7.30
C ALA A 119 16.31 5.16 8.30
N LEU A 120 15.27 4.41 7.93
CA LEU A 120 14.70 3.36 8.77
C LEU A 120 15.66 2.17 8.93
N ARG A 121 16.34 1.75 7.86
CA ARG A 121 17.31 0.65 7.89
C ARG A 121 18.51 0.95 8.78
N GLU A 122 19.02 2.18 8.72
CA GLU A 122 20.13 2.63 9.56
C GLU A 122 19.73 2.62 11.05
N ARG A 123 18.57 3.17 11.36
CA ARG A 123 18.11 3.34 12.75
C ARG A 123 17.50 2.07 13.36
N TYR A 124 16.88 1.21 12.53
CA TYR A 124 16.14 0.01 12.98
C TYR A 124 16.53 -1.21 12.13
N PRO A 125 17.73 -1.78 12.29
CA PRO A 125 18.25 -2.86 11.44
C PRO A 125 17.41 -4.15 11.52
N GLY A 126 16.67 -4.37 12.60
CA GLY A 126 15.77 -5.51 12.77
C GLY A 126 14.36 -5.33 12.17
N LEU A 127 14.05 -4.15 11.60
CA LEU A 127 12.77 -3.89 10.96
C LEU A 127 12.77 -4.42 9.52
N GLN A 128 11.79 -5.25 9.19
CA GLN A 128 11.50 -5.67 7.82
C GLN A 128 10.25 -4.93 7.32
N LEU A 129 10.29 -4.45 6.08
CA LEU A 129 9.16 -3.78 5.44
C LEU A 129 8.70 -4.57 4.22
N ASP A 130 7.43 -4.96 4.23
CA ASP A 130 6.73 -5.49 3.07
C ASP A 130 5.95 -4.34 2.42
N ILE A 131 6.32 -3.95 1.20
CA ILE A 131 5.71 -2.82 0.52
C ILE A 131 4.83 -3.33 -0.62
N ILE A 132 3.54 -3.03 -0.53
CA ILE A 132 2.56 -3.38 -1.56
C ILE A 132 2.12 -2.10 -2.26
N THR A 133 2.51 -1.95 -3.52
CA THR A 133 2.02 -0.85 -4.33
C THR A 133 0.70 -1.23 -4.99
N SER A 134 -0.33 -0.46 -4.72
CA SER A 134 -1.66 -0.66 -5.30
C SER A 134 -2.48 0.61 -5.23
N VAL A 135 -3.21 0.89 -6.30
CA VAL A 135 -4.24 1.94 -6.32
C VAL A 135 -5.57 1.45 -5.74
N ARG A 136 -5.78 0.13 -5.69
CA ARG A 136 -6.95 -0.45 -5.02
C ARG A 136 -6.79 -0.27 -3.52
N SER A 137 -7.89 0.06 -2.85
CA SER A 137 -7.95 0.04 -1.38
C SER A 137 -7.73 -1.38 -0.90
N LEU A 138 -6.48 -1.73 -0.55
CA LEU A 138 -6.26 -2.85 0.35
C LEU A 138 -7.00 -2.51 1.64
N ASP A 139 -7.82 -3.43 2.10
CA ASP A 139 -8.66 -3.21 3.26
C ASP A 139 -7.82 -3.26 4.54
N ILE A 140 -7.34 -2.08 4.97
CA ILE A 140 -6.62 -1.95 6.25
C ILE A 140 -7.50 -2.40 7.40
N ALA A 141 -8.82 -2.23 7.30
CA ALA A 141 -9.75 -2.72 8.29
C ALA A 141 -9.76 -4.26 8.36
N ARG A 142 -9.45 -4.94 7.27
CA ARG A 142 -9.22 -6.41 7.22
C ARG A 142 -7.78 -6.80 7.52
N ARG A 143 -6.92 -5.85 7.91
CA ARG A 143 -5.50 -6.09 8.19
C ARG A 143 -4.71 -6.68 7.01
N GLU A 144 -5.07 -6.29 5.79
CA GLU A 144 -4.27 -6.62 4.60
C GLU A 144 -2.98 -5.80 4.53
N ALA A 145 -2.91 -4.68 5.28
CA ALA A 145 -1.71 -3.91 5.55
C ALA A 145 -1.81 -3.23 6.92
N ASP A 146 -0.67 -2.99 7.56
CA ASP A 146 -0.56 -2.33 8.87
C ASP A 146 -0.68 -0.81 8.76
N LEU A 147 -0.17 -0.27 7.64
CA LEU A 147 -0.08 1.15 7.37
C LEU A 147 -0.36 1.42 5.89
N ALA A 148 -1.08 2.51 5.58
CA ALA A 148 -1.29 2.93 4.21
C ALA A 148 -1.08 4.42 3.99
N ILE A 149 -0.65 4.77 2.76
CA ILE A 149 -0.59 6.15 2.28
C ILE A 149 -1.56 6.27 1.10
N ARG A 150 -2.58 7.12 1.23
CA ARG A 150 -3.68 7.23 0.26
C ARG A 150 -4.07 8.68 -0.01
N LEU A 151 -4.63 8.93 -1.21
CA LEU A 151 -5.16 10.22 -1.63
C LEU A 151 -6.61 10.47 -1.13
N ALA A 152 -7.28 9.45 -0.64
CA ALA A 152 -8.62 9.55 -0.08
C ALA A 152 -8.63 9.13 1.39
N ARG A 153 -9.43 9.81 2.20
CA ARG A 153 -9.68 9.42 3.58
C ARG A 153 -10.73 8.30 3.58
N PRO A 154 -10.44 7.14 4.19
CA PRO A 154 -11.44 6.09 4.35
C PRO A 154 -12.55 6.54 5.31
N SER A 155 -13.75 6.00 5.10
CA SER A 155 -14.91 6.25 5.95
C SER A 155 -14.97 5.36 7.20
N ASN A 156 -14.11 4.34 7.30
CA ASN A 156 -14.13 3.37 8.38
C ASN A 156 -13.65 3.99 9.72
N THR A 157 -14.44 3.80 10.78
CA THR A 157 -14.21 4.38 12.11
C THR A 157 -13.09 3.70 12.92
N ASN A 158 -12.69 2.47 12.56
CA ASN A 158 -11.62 1.74 13.25
C ASN A 158 -10.21 2.12 12.75
N LEU A 159 -10.13 3.13 11.89
CA LEU A 159 -8.88 3.59 11.30
C LEU A 159 -8.50 4.97 11.83
N ILE A 160 -7.26 5.11 12.23
CA ILE A 160 -6.65 6.41 12.55
C ILE A 160 -6.13 7.00 11.25
N CYS A 161 -6.66 8.15 10.88
CA CYS A 161 -6.31 8.87 9.65
C CYS A 161 -5.63 10.19 10.02
N ARG A 162 -4.40 10.37 9.56
CA ARG A 162 -3.65 11.62 9.70
C ARG A 162 -3.42 12.25 8.34
N LYS A 163 -3.83 13.49 8.14
CA LYS A 163 -3.48 14.25 6.93
C LYS A 163 -1.97 14.55 6.96
N LEU A 164 -1.24 14.08 5.93
CA LEU A 164 0.19 14.36 5.75
C LEU A 164 0.40 15.73 5.08
N GLY A 165 -0.44 16.05 4.12
CA GLY A 165 -0.40 17.28 3.34
C GLY A 165 -1.18 17.10 2.04
N GLU A 166 -0.66 17.65 0.95
CA GLU A 166 -1.32 17.66 -0.35
C GLU A 166 -0.34 17.37 -1.48
N VAL A 167 -0.85 16.74 -2.55
CA VAL A 167 -0.15 16.55 -3.82
C VAL A 167 -0.85 17.39 -4.88
N GLY A 168 -0.05 18.16 -5.63
CA GLY A 168 -0.51 18.91 -6.80
C GLY A 168 -0.62 18.00 -8.02
N TYR A 169 -1.67 18.19 -8.78
CA TYR A 169 -1.90 17.56 -10.08
C TYR A 169 -2.03 18.62 -11.15
N SER A 170 -1.52 18.36 -12.34
CA SER A 170 -1.66 19.22 -13.51
C SER A 170 -1.89 18.39 -14.76
N LEU A 171 -2.24 19.05 -15.86
CA LEU A 171 -2.33 18.41 -17.18
C LEU A 171 -0.99 18.48 -17.88
N TYR A 172 -0.58 17.38 -18.48
CA TYR A 172 0.69 17.20 -19.17
C TYR A 172 0.50 16.61 -20.56
N ALA A 173 1.28 17.08 -21.50
CA ALA A 173 1.41 16.52 -22.85
C ALA A 173 2.82 16.82 -23.38
N THR A 174 3.21 16.20 -24.50
CA THR A 174 4.43 16.59 -25.21
C THR A 174 4.21 17.91 -25.95
N ARG A 175 5.30 18.67 -26.15
CA ARG A 175 5.25 19.88 -26.99
C ARG A 175 4.80 19.56 -28.42
N GLY A 176 5.23 18.42 -28.98
CA GLY A 176 4.81 17.96 -30.31
C GLY A 176 3.31 17.72 -30.39
N TYR A 177 2.72 17.07 -29.37
CA TYR A 177 1.28 16.87 -29.33
C TYR A 177 0.52 18.22 -29.30
N LEU A 178 0.92 19.14 -28.43
CA LEU A 178 0.28 20.46 -28.34
C LEU A 178 0.48 21.31 -29.59
N ALA A 179 1.60 21.18 -30.29
CA ALA A 179 1.83 21.88 -31.56
C ALA A 179 0.88 21.39 -32.68
N SER A 180 0.55 20.09 -32.70
CA SER A 180 -0.33 19.52 -33.72
C SER A 180 -1.82 19.59 -33.42
N HIS A 181 -2.22 19.61 -32.13
CA HIS A 181 -3.62 19.58 -31.70
C HIS A 181 -4.10 20.90 -31.05
N GLY A 182 -3.18 21.86 -30.88
CA GLY A 182 -3.46 23.08 -30.12
C GLY A 182 -3.35 22.89 -28.61
N ILE A 183 -3.41 24.00 -27.88
CA ILE A 183 -3.48 24.03 -26.42
C ILE A 183 -4.95 24.27 -26.07
N PRO A 184 -5.60 23.38 -25.26
CA PRO A 184 -6.99 23.59 -24.88
C PRO A 184 -7.14 24.88 -24.06
N VAL A 185 -8.25 25.58 -24.26
CA VAL A 185 -8.55 26.81 -23.52
C VAL A 185 -9.14 26.46 -22.16
N ARG A 186 -8.59 27.03 -21.11
CA ARG A 186 -9.04 26.79 -19.75
C ARG A 186 -10.50 27.21 -19.57
N GLY A 187 -11.34 26.27 -19.07
CA GLY A 187 -12.77 26.48 -18.85
C GLY A 187 -13.67 26.15 -20.05
N GLU A 188 -13.09 25.85 -21.22
CA GLU A 188 -13.84 25.45 -22.43
C GLU A 188 -13.89 23.93 -22.63
N GLY A 189 -13.23 23.17 -21.73
CA GLY A 189 -13.16 21.71 -21.78
C GLY A 189 -12.01 21.20 -22.63
N LEU A 190 -12.02 19.90 -22.87
CA LEU A 190 -10.93 19.18 -23.56
C LEU A 190 -11.38 18.58 -24.91
N GLY A 191 -12.46 19.13 -25.50
CA GLY A 191 -12.97 18.70 -26.80
C GLY A 191 -11.88 18.74 -27.89
N GLY A 192 -11.86 17.72 -28.75
CA GLY A 192 -10.87 17.59 -29.84
C GLY A 192 -9.52 17.01 -29.40
N HIS A 193 -9.30 16.75 -28.11
CA HIS A 193 -8.07 16.17 -27.61
C HIS A 193 -8.18 14.69 -27.28
N ASP A 194 -7.05 13.99 -27.38
CA ASP A 194 -6.87 12.62 -26.92
C ASP A 194 -6.47 12.62 -25.45
N LEU A 195 -7.15 11.81 -24.65
CA LEU A 195 -6.95 11.75 -23.21
C LEU A 195 -6.41 10.40 -22.77
N ILE A 196 -5.46 10.42 -21.85
CA ILE A 196 -4.91 9.25 -21.17
C ILE A 196 -5.52 9.21 -19.78
N MET A 197 -6.55 8.38 -19.60
CA MET A 197 -7.36 8.33 -18.39
C MET A 197 -6.81 7.35 -17.36
N PHE A 198 -6.68 7.83 -16.14
CA PHE A 198 -6.39 6.98 -14.99
C PHE A 198 -7.68 6.36 -14.45
N THR A 199 -7.71 5.02 -14.33
CA THR A 199 -8.89 4.24 -13.87
C THR A 199 -8.76 3.71 -12.45
N GLY A 200 -7.62 3.93 -11.81
CA GLY A 200 -7.34 3.41 -10.47
C GLY A 200 -7.94 4.22 -9.30
N ALA A 201 -8.63 5.32 -9.54
CA ALA A 201 -9.22 6.12 -8.49
C ALA A 201 -10.60 5.58 -8.08
N PRO A 202 -10.84 5.31 -6.79
CA PRO A 202 -12.08 4.69 -6.34
C PRO A 202 -13.26 5.66 -6.19
N THR A 203 -13.12 6.95 -6.47
CA THR A 203 -14.17 7.92 -6.17
C THR A 203 -14.69 8.63 -7.41
N ALA A 204 -15.97 8.43 -7.67
CA ALA A 204 -16.77 9.20 -8.64
C ALA A 204 -16.83 10.72 -8.35
N THR A 205 -16.20 11.20 -7.29
CA THR A 205 -16.26 12.57 -6.80
C THR A 205 -14.98 13.38 -7.03
N SER A 206 -13.90 12.76 -7.55
CA SER A 206 -12.70 13.53 -7.89
C SER A 206 -12.81 14.01 -9.33
N PRO A 207 -12.87 15.30 -9.59
CA PRO A 207 -12.83 15.80 -10.95
C PRO A 207 -11.47 15.45 -11.55
N PHE A 208 -11.48 14.59 -12.56
CA PHE A 208 -10.32 14.34 -13.40
C PHE A 208 -10.09 15.53 -14.34
N PHE A 209 -8.90 15.62 -14.87
CA PHE A 209 -8.53 16.66 -15.82
C PHE A 209 -8.79 18.08 -15.31
N LEU A 210 -8.43 18.31 -14.05
CA LEU A 210 -8.58 19.61 -13.36
C LEU A 210 -10.03 20.14 -13.34
N GLY A 211 -11.01 19.24 -13.50
CA GLY A 211 -12.44 19.60 -13.50
C GLY A 211 -12.96 20.11 -14.83
N GLU A 212 -12.19 20.00 -15.92
CA GLU A 212 -12.66 20.34 -17.26
C GLU A 212 -13.70 19.37 -17.77
N SER A 213 -14.60 19.86 -18.65
CA SER A 213 -15.48 18.97 -19.42
C SER A 213 -14.66 18.08 -20.35
N LEU A 214 -15.10 16.84 -20.45
CA LEU A 214 -14.54 15.86 -21.40
C LEU A 214 -15.41 15.71 -22.65
N ASP A 215 -16.42 16.55 -22.83
CA ASP A 215 -17.31 16.49 -23.96
C ASP A 215 -16.53 16.76 -25.27
N GLY A 216 -16.71 15.86 -26.23
CA GLY A 216 -15.96 15.92 -27.49
C GLY A 216 -14.50 15.50 -27.43
N ALA A 217 -13.99 15.12 -26.25
CA ALA A 217 -12.65 14.53 -26.11
C ALA A 217 -12.69 13.02 -26.40
N ARG A 218 -11.58 12.48 -26.91
CA ARG A 218 -11.41 11.04 -27.16
C ARG A 218 -10.56 10.42 -26.05
N ILE A 219 -11.06 9.40 -25.37
CA ILE A 219 -10.23 8.61 -24.45
C ILE A 219 -9.39 7.63 -25.27
N ALA A 220 -8.14 7.98 -25.49
CA ALA A 220 -7.20 7.16 -26.28
C ALA A 220 -6.63 6.00 -25.45
N VAL A 221 -6.38 6.20 -24.15
CA VAL A 221 -5.79 5.20 -23.27
C VAL A 221 -6.55 5.18 -21.92
N ARG A 222 -6.74 3.99 -21.36
CA ARG A 222 -7.18 3.77 -20.00
C ARG A 222 -6.18 2.90 -19.27
N CYS A 223 -5.66 3.35 -18.12
CA CYS A 223 -4.73 2.57 -17.31
C CYS A 223 -4.96 2.84 -15.80
N ASP A 224 -4.57 1.90 -14.98
CA ASP A 224 -4.65 1.98 -13.51
C ASP A 224 -3.26 2.17 -12.85
N ASN A 225 -2.24 2.41 -13.66
CA ASN A 225 -0.88 2.66 -13.20
C ASN A 225 -0.42 4.07 -13.62
N PRO A 226 -0.01 4.94 -12.66
CA PRO A 226 0.40 6.31 -12.96
C PRO A 226 1.70 6.40 -13.74
N LEU A 227 2.57 5.38 -13.70
CA LEU A 227 3.81 5.37 -14.48
C LEU A 227 3.52 5.02 -15.94
N ILE A 228 2.59 4.10 -16.22
CA ILE A 228 2.12 3.84 -17.58
C ILE A 228 1.43 5.07 -18.16
N GLN A 229 0.63 5.79 -17.35
CA GLN A 229 0.01 7.05 -17.77
C GLN A 229 1.05 8.11 -18.13
N LEU A 230 2.11 8.26 -17.33
CA LEU A 230 3.25 9.13 -17.57
C LEU A 230 3.93 8.80 -18.90
N GLU A 231 4.31 7.52 -19.08
CA GLU A 231 5.02 7.07 -20.29
C GLU A 231 4.17 7.21 -21.56
N ALA A 232 2.87 6.90 -21.49
CA ALA A 232 1.98 7.11 -22.62
C ALA A 232 1.92 8.59 -23.02
N ALA A 233 1.83 9.50 -22.05
CA ALA A 233 1.86 10.93 -22.31
C ALA A 233 3.22 11.39 -22.88
N ALA A 234 4.33 10.90 -22.33
CA ALA A 234 5.69 11.23 -22.78
C ALA A 234 5.98 10.76 -24.20
N ASN A 235 5.30 9.71 -24.66
CA ASN A 235 5.34 9.22 -26.03
C ASN A 235 4.28 9.87 -26.97
N GLY A 236 3.60 10.92 -26.51
CA GLY A 236 2.71 11.73 -27.33
C GLY A 236 1.31 11.17 -27.56
N ALA A 237 0.85 10.19 -26.76
CA ALA A 237 -0.46 9.59 -26.92
C ALA A 237 -1.64 10.51 -26.53
N GLY A 238 -1.39 11.70 -25.97
CA GLY A 238 -2.44 12.64 -25.60
C GLY A 238 -2.13 13.42 -24.32
N ILE A 239 -3.18 13.99 -23.74
CA ILE A 239 -3.13 14.76 -22.49
C ILE A 239 -3.40 13.81 -21.31
N ALA A 240 -2.56 13.87 -20.28
CA ALA A 240 -2.73 13.14 -19.03
C ALA A 240 -2.82 14.09 -17.83
N GLU A 241 -3.67 13.77 -16.86
CA GLU A 241 -3.60 14.39 -15.53
C GLU A 241 -2.62 13.60 -14.67
N LEU A 242 -1.48 14.22 -14.34
CA LEU A 242 -0.41 13.59 -13.56
C LEU A 242 -0.15 14.36 -12.26
N ALA A 243 0.34 13.64 -11.25
CA ALA A 243 0.96 14.30 -10.10
C ALA A 243 2.13 15.16 -10.58
N CYS A 244 2.22 16.40 -10.11
CA CYS A 244 3.20 17.37 -10.59
C CYS A 244 4.64 16.86 -10.45
N PHE A 245 4.96 16.17 -9.36
CA PHE A 245 6.29 15.62 -9.14
C PHE A 245 6.68 14.51 -10.16
N LEU A 246 5.69 13.85 -10.81
CA LEU A 246 5.95 12.92 -11.91
C LEU A 246 6.09 13.64 -13.24
N GLY A 247 5.15 14.54 -13.53
CA GLY A 247 5.12 15.23 -14.81
C GLY A 247 6.27 16.22 -14.99
N ASP A 248 6.64 16.94 -13.91
CA ASP A 248 7.72 17.94 -13.96
C ASP A 248 9.13 17.32 -14.04
N GLU A 249 9.31 16.07 -13.60
CA GLU A 249 10.57 15.33 -13.77
C GLU A 249 10.81 14.91 -15.23
N SER A 250 9.74 14.68 -16.00
CA SER A 250 9.85 14.26 -17.39
C SER A 250 10.32 15.40 -18.28
N THR A 251 11.43 15.20 -18.99
CA THR A 251 11.92 16.17 -19.97
C THR A 251 11.10 16.20 -21.26
N ALA A 252 10.34 15.15 -21.54
CA ALA A 252 9.47 15.05 -22.69
C ALA A 252 8.14 15.79 -22.53
N LEU A 253 7.73 16.02 -21.28
CA LEU A 253 6.44 16.61 -20.96
C LEU A 253 6.54 18.10 -20.63
N THR A 254 5.45 18.80 -20.88
CA THR A 254 5.22 20.16 -20.43
C THR A 254 3.81 20.26 -19.81
N ARG A 255 3.64 21.16 -18.85
CA ARG A 255 2.29 21.46 -18.34
C ARG A 255 1.47 22.12 -19.45
N VAL A 256 0.26 21.64 -19.64
CA VAL A 256 -0.69 22.23 -20.60
C VAL A 256 -1.00 23.67 -20.17
N TRP A 257 -1.24 23.89 -18.86
CA TRP A 257 -1.40 25.21 -18.27
C TRP A 257 -0.38 25.40 -17.15
N GLN A 258 0.52 26.37 -17.30
CA GLN A 258 1.73 26.50 -16.47
C GLN A 258 1.46 26.64 -14.97
N ASN A 259 0.44 27.40 -14.58
CA ASN A 259 0.18 27.75 -13.18
C ASN A 259 -1.03 27.02 -12.57
N GLU A 260 -1.63 26.07 -13.32
CA GLU A 260 -2.82 25.38 -12.87
C GLU A 260 -2.46 24.07 -12.18
N THR A 261 -2.88 23.97 -10.92
CA THR A 261 -2.73 22.75 -10.13
C THR A 261 -3.97 22.47 -9.31
N LEU A 262 -4.44 21.22 -9.35
CA LEU A 262 -5.44 20.71 -8.42
C LEU A 262 -4.73 20.02 -7.26
N LYS A 263 -5.06 20.40 -6.03
CA LYS A 263 -4.47 19.79 -4.82
C LYS A 263 -5.34 18.66 -4.29
N ARG A 264 -4.74 17.50 -4.07
CA ARG A 264 -5.40 16.36 -3.46
C ARG A 264 -4.75 16.03 -2.12
N PRO A 265 -5.53 15.81 -1.05
CA PRO A 265 -5.00 15.48 0.26
C PRO A 265 -4.36 14.09 0.26
N VAL A 266 -3.28 13.94 1.04
CA VAL A 266 -2.63 12.67 1.30
C VAL A 266 -2.82 12.30 2.77
N TRP A 267 -3.21 11.07 2.99
CA TRP A 267 -3.52 10.54 4.31
C TRP A 267 -2.59 9.37 4.65
N LEU A 268 -2.06 9.40 5.85
CA LEU A 268 -1.47 8.24 6.52
C LEU A 268 -2.57 7.57 7.34
N ILE A 269 -2.74 6.28 7.13
CA ILE A 269 -3.85 5.50 7.68
C ILE A 269 -3.26 4.30 8.40
N VAL A 270 -3.70 4.09 9.64
CA VAL A 270 -3.25 3.01 10.53
C VAL A 270 -4.46 2.39 11.22
N HIS A 271 -4.46 1.07 11.42
CA HIS A 271 -5.48 0.45 12.28
C HIS A 271 -5.27 0.88 13.72
N GLN A 272 -6.37 1.21 14.45
CA GLN A 272 -6.26 1.75 15.80
C GLN A 272 -5.50 0.81 16.75
N ASP A 273 -5.66 -0.51 16.63
CA ASP A 273 -4.98 -1.50 17.48
C ASP A 273 -3.45 -1.47 17.30
N LEU A 274 -2.97 -1.07 16.11
CA LEU A 274 -1.55 -1.01 15.77
C LEU A 274 -0.91 0.35 16.07
N SER A 275 -1.71 1.36 16.41
CA SER A 275 -1.24 2.74 16.63
C SER A 275 -0.21 2.87 17.77
N ARG A 276 -0.25 1.95 18.73
CA ARG A 276 0.68 1.89 19.86
C ARG A 276 1.94 1.07 19.58
N SER A 277 2.00 0.32 18.48
CA SER A 277 3.19 -0.46 18.09
C SER A 277 4.38 0.46 17.83
N ALA A 278 5.53 0.12 18.39
CA ALA A 278 6.77 0.87 18.20
C ALA A 278 7.21 0.88 16.74
N ARG A 279 7.03 -0.23 16.02
CA ARG A 279 7.31 -0.35 14.57
C ARG A 279 6.46 0.63 13.76
N VAL A 280 5.16 0.63 14.00
CA VAL A 280 4.22 1.50 13.30
C VAL A 280 4.54 2.97 13.57
N ARG A 281 4.90 3.33 14.81
CA ARG A 281 5.32 4.69 15.13
C ARG A 281 6.62 5.09 14.44
N ALA A 282 7.61 4.19 14.41
CA ALA A 282 8.89 4.43 13.75
C ALA A 282 8.71 4.67 12.24
N VAL A 283 7.98 3.78 11.54
CA VAL A 283 7.71 3.90 10.10
C VAL A 283 6.84 5.13 9.81
N SER A 284 5.79 5.37 10.60
CA SER A 284 4.93 6.56 10.46
C SER A 284 5.73 7.85 10.63
N GLY A 285 6.65 7.88 11.60
CA GLY A 285 7.54 9.03 11.85
C GLY A 285 8.43 9.33 10.65
N ALA A 286 9.11 8.32 10.11
CA ALA A 286 9.97 8.46 8.93
C ALA A 286 9.19 8.92 7.69
N ILE A 287 7.98 8.38 7.46
CA ILE A 287 7.12 8.80 6.37
C ILE A 287 6.68 10.26 6.53
N VAL A 288 6.30 10.68 7.73
CA VAL A 288 5.91 12.07 8.01
C VAL A 288 7.07 13.03 7.75
N GLU A 289 8.29 12.66 8.18
CA GLU A 289 9.49 13.46 7.99
C GLU A 289 9.83 13.58 6.50
N GLU A 290 9.84 12.46 5.77
CA GLU A 290 10.09 12.47 4.34
C GLU A 290 9.01 13.27 3.58
N PHE A 291 7.73 13.11 3.92
CA PHE A 291 6.67 13.89 3.32
C PHE A 291 6.85 15.41 3.53
N ARG A 292 7.33 15.82 4.71
CA ARG A 292 7.65 17.23 4.99
C ARG A 292 8.81 17.70 4.13
N ARG A 293 9.87 16.89 4.00
CA ARG A 293 11.05 17.19 3.17
C ARG A 293 10.67 17.41 1.72
N GLN A 294 9.76 16.57 1.19
CA GLN A 294 9.28 16.63 -0.19
C GLN A 294 8.09 17.59 -0.41
N SER A 295 7.64 18.31 0.60
CA SER A 295 6.37 19.05 0.57
C SER A 295 6.28 20.08 -0.56
N ARG A 296 7.40 20.72 -0.93
CA ARG A 296 7.45 21.69 -2.04
C ARG A 296 7.22 21.02 -3.38
N VAL A 297 7.91 19.92 -3.62
CA VAL A 297 7.82 19.13 -4.86
C VAL A 297 6.45 18.49 -4.99
N LEU A 298 5.93 17.92 -3.90
CA LEU A 298 4.60 17.34 -3.84
C LEU A 298 3.50 18.32 -4.24
N ARG A 299 3.60 19.59 -3.84
CA ARG A 299 2.61 20.63 -4.15
C ARG A 299 2.72 21.21 -5.56
N GLY A 300 3.64 20.70 -6.39
CA GLY A 300 3.87 21.19 -7.75
C GLY A 300 4.82 22.38 -7.84
N GLY A 301 5.63 22.62 -6.78
CA GLY A 301 6.78 23.51 -6.86
C GLY A 301 7.90 22.87 -7.67
N VAL A 302 8.57 23.64 -8.52
CA VAL A 302 9.64 23.17 -9.37
C VAL A 302 10.76 22.55 -8.52
N HIS A 303 11.16 21.31 -8.86
CA HIS A 303 12.36 20.70 -8.30
C HIS A 303 13.57 21.55 -8.74
N PRO A 304 14.44 21.99 -7.84
CA PRO A 304 15.71 22.53 -8.29
C PRO A 304 16.41 21.39 -9.05
N ARG A 305 16.56 21.58 -10.36
CA ARG A 305 17.37 20.65 -11.19
C ARG A 305 18.80 20.76 -10.65
N THR A 306 19.31 19.70 -10.03
CA THR A 306 20.74 19.51 -9.74
C THR A 306 21.46 19.22 -11.04
#